data_3818fe158ea8e52aab88f42c63ab562e
#
_entry.id   3818fe158ea8e52aab88f42c63ab562e
#
_cell.length_a   1.000
_cell.length_b   1.000
_cell.length_c   1.000
_cell.angle_alpha   90.00
_cell.angle_beta   90.00
_cell.angle_gamma   90.00
#
_symmetry.space_group_name_H-M   'P 1'
#
loop_
_entity.id
_entity.type
_entity.pdbx_description
1 polymer ?
#
loop_
_entity_poly.entity_id
_entity_poly.type
_entity_poly.pdbx_seq_one_letter_code
_entity_poly.pdbx_strand_id
1 'polypeptide(L)'
;AAREKKLSQAQSQEFIRFALQAGVLRFGEFKTKAGRLSPYFFNAGLFNDGEKLGRLGEFYARRLLESGLAFDMLFGPAYKGITLASAVAVELARLGRNVPFAYNRKEAKDHGEGGVLVGAPVAGRVLIIDDVISAGTSVRESIRLLQAAGARPCGVLIALDRQEKAT
;
A
#
# COMPACT_ATOMS: atom_id res chain seq x y z
N ALA A 1 17.51 3.88 1.62
CA ALA A 1 16.43 3.28 2.39
C ALA A 1 15.10 3.94 2.03
N ALA A 2 14.06 3.13 1.93
CA ALA A 2 12.73 3.65 1.70
C ALA A 2 12.28 4.45 2.92
N ARG A 3 11.85 5.68 2.70
CA ARG A 3 11.28 6.50 3.77
C ARG A 3 9.78 6.27 3.81
N GLU A 4 9.28 6.03 4.98
CA GLU A 4 7.84 6.04 5.20
C GLU A 4 7.32 7.46 5.04
N LYS A 5 6.21 7.59 4.30
CA LYS A 5 5.55 8.88 4.14
C LYS A 5 4.34 8.91 5.07
N LYS A 6 4.31 9.89 5.94
CA LYS A 6 3.21 10.10 6.85
C LYS A 6 2.19 11.04 6.24
N LEU A 7 0.92 10.82 6.54
CA LEU A 7 -0.14 11.76 6.17
C LEU A 7 0.09 13.08 6.89
N SER A 8 -0.36 14.19 6.30
CA SER A 8 -0.40 15.46 7.01
C SER A 8 -1.33 15.34 8.21
N GLN A 9 -1.19 16.21 9.20
CA GLN A 9 -2.01 16.15 10.41
C GLN A 9 -3.51 16.22 10.10
N ALA A 10 -3.91 17.14 9.23
CA ALA A 10 -5.31 17.29 8.84
C ALA A 10 -5.83 16.07 8.09
N GLN A 11 -5.04 15.52 7.17
CA GLN A 11 -5.40 14.33 6.42
C GLN A 11 -5.46 13.11 7.33
N SER A 12 -4.55 13.00 8.30
CA SER A 12 -4.56 11.90 9.26
C SER A 12 -5.83 11.90 10.08
N GLN A 13 -6.27 13.07 10.56
CA GLN A 13 -7.50 13.20 11.34
C GLN A 13 -8.73 12.84 10.50
N GLU A 14 -8.79 13.31 9.27
CA GLU A 14 -9.87 13.00 8.35
C GLU A 14 -9.91 11.49 8.04
N PHE A 15 -8.76 10.89 7.80
CA PHE A 15 -8.67 9.46 7.54
C PHE A 15 -9.12 8.64 8.75
N ILE A 16 -8.67 8.99 9.95
CA ILE A 16 -9.07 8.29 11.18
C ILE A 16 -10.57 8.36 11.36
N ARG A 17 -11.16 9.54 11.15
CA ARG A 17 -12.61 9.70 11.25
C ARG A 17 -13.35 8.80 10.27
N PHE A 18 -12.90 8.77 9.03
CA PHE A 18 -13.48 7.92 8.00
C PHE A 18 -13.33 6.44 8.35
N ALA A 19 -12.15 6.03 8.79
CA ALA A 19 -11.88 4.64 9.16
C ALA A 19 -12.76 4.16 10.30
N LEU A 20 -13.00 5.00 11.30
CA LEU A 20 -13.91 4.68 12.43
C LEU A 20 -15.33 4.51 11.93
N GLN A 21 -15.82 5.39 11.05
CA GLN A 21 -17.17 5.29 10.49
C GLN A 21 -17.34 4.01 9.67
N ALA A 22 -16.31 3.61 8.95
CA ALA A 22 -16.35 2.38 8.15
C ALA A 22 -16.18 1.11 8.99
N GLY A 23 -15.85 1.24 10.27
CA GLY A 23 -15.61 0.09 11.15
C GLY A 23 -14.30 -0.62 10.89
N VAL A 24 -13.38 0.04 10.17
CA VAL A 24 -12.08 -0.56 9.81
C VAL A 24 -11.07 -0.40 10.94
N LEU A 25 -11.11 0.74 11.61
CA LEU A 25 -10.21 1.07 12.70
C LEU A 25 -10.92 0.80 14.02
N ARG A 26 -10.32 0.02 14.89
CA ARG A 26 -10.86 -0.31 16.22
C ARG A 26 -9.82 -0.02 17.26
N PHE A 27 -10.27 0.55 18.39
CA PHE A 27 -9.39 0.77 19.54
C PHE A 27 -9.47 -0.41 20.48
N GLY A 28 -8.36 -0.66 21.16
CA GLY A 28 -8.23 -1.78 22.10
C GLY A 28 -6.85 -2.38 21.99
N GLU A 29 -6.60 -3.39 22.82
CA GLU A 29 -5.36 -4.15 22.73
C GLU A 29 -5.57 -5.34 21.79
N PHE A 30 -4.85 -5.35 20.68
CA PHE A 30 -4.93 -6.41 19.69
C PHE A 30 -3.54 -7.00 19.46
N LYS A 31 -3.49 -8.32 19.35
CA LYS A 31 -2.26 -9.01 19.01
C LYS A 31 -2.08 -9.00 17.49
N THR A 32 -1.00 -8.43 17.04
CA THR A 32 -0.68 -8.39 15.59
C THR A 32 -0.13 -9.73 15.14
N LYS A 33 0.03 -9.89 13.81
CA LYS A 33 0.65 -11.09 13.23
C LYS A 33 2.08 -11.32 13.73
N ALA A 34 2.76 -10.27 14.15
CA ALA A 34 4.10 -10.37 14.70
C ALA A 34 4.11 -10.71 16.20
N GLY A 35 2.95 -10.94 16.79
CA GLY A 35 2.81 -11.27 18.21
C GLY A 35 2.89 -10.07 19.14
N ARG A 36 2.90 -8.86 18.61
CA ARG A 36 2.93 -7.63 19.42
C ARG A 36 1.53 -7.14 19.73
N LEU A 37 1.39 -6.46 20.84
CA LEU A 37 0.13 -5.79 21.17
C LEU A 37 0.12 -4.42 20.53
N SER A 38 -1.05 -4.03 20.03
CA SER A 38 -1.25 -2.71 19.43
C SER A 38 -2.53 -2.11 20.00
N PRO A 39 -2.54 -0.80 20.31
CA PRO A 39 -3.75 -0.17 20.86
C PRO A 39 -4.89 -0.04 19.85
N TYR A 40 -4.62 -0.24 18.57
CA TYR A 40 -5.66 -0.24 17.54
C TYR A 40 -5.27 -1.19 16.42
N PHE A 41 -6.28 -1.59 15.67
CA PHE A 41 -6.13 -2.53 14.56
C PHE A 41 -6.76 -1.94 13.31
N PHE A 42 -5.99 -1.88 12.23
CA PHE A 42 -6.47 -1.45 10.93
C PHE A 42 -6.76 -2.67 10.07
N ASN A 43 -8.00 -2.81 9.64
CA ASN A 43 -8.42 -3.92 8.79
C ASN A 43 -8.84 -3.41 7.42
N ALA A 44 -7.91 -3.41 6.48
CA ALA A 44 -8.15 -2.95 5.12
C ALA A 44 -9.20 -3.79 4.38
N GLY A 45 -9.45 -5.02 4.82
CA GLY A 45 -10.48 -5.86 4.23
C GLY A 45 -11.89 -5.31 4.39
N LEU A 46 -12.10 -4.38 5.31
CA LEU A 46 -13.39 -3.73 5.49
C LEU A 46 -13.62 -2.58 4.50
N PHE A 47 -12.63 -2.20 3.71
CA PHE A 47 -12.81 -1.31 2.56
C PHE A 47 -13.29 -2.16 1.38
N ASN A 48 -14.52 -2.61 1.46
CA ASN A 48 -15.05 -3.68 0.61
C ASN A 48 -16.15 -3.24 -0.34
N ASP A 49 -16.32 -1.94 -0.51
CA ASP A 49 -17.17 -1.38 -1.56
C ASP A 49 -16.44 -0.25 -2.27
N GLY A 50 -17.00 0.20 -3.39
CA GLY A 50 -16.36 1.20 -4.22
C GLY A 50 -16.16 2.53 -3.54
N GLU A 51 -17.13 2.96 -2.74
CA GLU A 51 -17.03 4.23 -2.02
C GLU A 51 -15.89 4.21 -1.00
N LYS A 52 -15.85 3.18 -0.18
CA LYS A 52 -14.81 3.03 0.85
C LYS A 52 -13.43 2.89 0.23
N LEU A 53 -13.30 2.02 -0.76
CA LEU A 53 -12.01 1.79 -1.42
C LEU A 53 -11.56 3.05 -2.19
N GLY A 54 -12.48 3.73 -2.85
CA GLY A 54 -12.18 4.96 -3.57
C GLY A 54 -11.68 6.07 -2.65
N ARG A 55 -12.29 6.22 -1.48
CA ARG A 55 -11.83 7.21 -0.50
C ARG A 55 -10.44 6.87 0.02
N LEU A 56 -10.17 5.60 0.28
CA LEU A 56 -8.84 5.19 0.71
C LEU A 56 -7.80 5.47 -0.38
N GLY A 57 -8.13 5.14 -1.62
CA GLY A 57 -7.27 5.44 -2.77
C GLY A 57 -7.01 6.94 -2.92
N GLU A 58 -8.02 7.76 -2.69
CA GLU A 58 -7.89 9.21 -2.73
C GLU A 58 -6.92 9.73 -1.67
N PHE A 59 -7.00 9.24 -0.42
CA PHE A 59 -6.06 9.61 0.62
C PHE A 59 -4.63 9.26 0.23
N TYR A 60 -4.41 8.07 -0.29
CA TYR A 60 -3.09 7.64 -0.74
C TYR A 60 -2.60 8.51 -1.90
N ALA A 61 -3.45 8.76 -2.90
CA ALA A 61 -3.06 9.54 -4.07
C ALA A 61 -2.70 10.97 -3.69
N ARG A 62 -3.51 11.60 -2.84
CA ARG A 62 -3.22 12.96 -2.37
C ARG A 62 -1.93 13.02 -1.58
N ARG A 63 -1.68 12.02 -0.75
CA ARG A 63 -0.44 11.94 0.02
C ARG A 63 0.78 11.87 -0.89
N LEU A 64 0.68 11.10 -1.98
CA LEU A 64 1.77 11.00 -2.96
C LEU A 64 2.03 12.32 -3.66
N LEU A 65 0.98 12.99 -4.09
CA LEU A 65 1.13 14.26 -4.78
C LEU A 65 1.72 15.34 -3.87
N GLU A 66 1.32 15.36 -2.61
CA GLU A 66 1.85 16.32 -1.64
C GLU A 66 3.30 16.04 -1.26
N SER A 67 3.71 14.77 -1.28
CA SER A 67 5.05 14.40 -0.86
C SER A 67 6.14 14.87 -1.81
N GLY A 68 5.80 15.14 -3.08
CA GLY A 68 6.78 15.45 -4.09
C GLY A 68 7.71 14.28 -4.45
N LEU A 69 7.40 13.07 -3.99
CA LEU A 69 8.21 11.90 -4.26
C LEU A 69 8.22 11.58 -5.76
N ALA A 70 9.41 11.37 -6.30
CA ALA A 70 9.56 10.97 -7.70
C ALA A 70 9.43 9.46 -7.80
N PHE A 71 8.49 9.00 -8.61
CA PHE A 71 8.29 7.59 -8.89
C PHE A 71 7.74 7.41 -10.30
N ASP A 72 7.94 6.22 -10.86
CA ASP A 72 7.54 5.94 -12.24
C ASP A 72 6.32 5.03 -12.30
N MET A 73 6.12 4.19 -11.30
CA MET A 73 4.98 3.27 -11.25
C MET A 73 4.68 2.84 -9.82
N LEU A 74 3.52 2.21 -9.66
CA LEU A 74 3.06 1.65 -8.39
C LEU A 74 3.18 0.13 -8.39
N PHE A 75 3.37 -0.44 -7.22
CA PHE A 75 3.36 -1.89 -7.02
C PHE A 75 2.50 -2.26 -5.82
N GLY A 76 1.56 -3.17 -6.03
CA GLY A 76 0.68 -3.67 -4.97
C GLY A 76 1.01 -5.11 -4.61
N PRO A 77 1.54 -5.35 -3.42
CA PRO A 77 1.82 -6.73 -2.99
C PRO A 77 0.52 -7.54 -2.83
N ALA A 78 0.54 -8.79 -3.32
CA ALA A 78 -0.62 -9.67 -3.17
C ALA A 78 -0.86 -9.96 -1.68
N TYR A 79 -2.12 -10.02 -1.23
CA TYR A 79 -3.27 -9.77 -2.12
C TYR A 79 -3.94 -8.43 -1.85
N LYS A 80 -3.90 -7.94 -0.62
CA LYS A 80 -4.57 -6.69 -0.23
C LYS A 80 -4.00 -5.47 -0.94
N GLY A 81 -2.69 -5.46 -1.18
CA GLY A 81 -2.04 -4.36 -1.89
C GLY A 81 -2.49 -4.21 -3.33
N ILE A 82 -3.01 -5.27 -3.95
CA ILE A 82 -3.47 -5.21 -5.35
C ILE A 82 -4.63 -4.24 -5.50
N THR A 83 -5.65 -4.37 -4.67
CA THR A 83 -6.81 -3.48 -4.73
C THR A 83 -6.44 -2.06 -4.37
N LEU A 84 -5.55 -1.90 -3.38
CA LEU A 84 -5.09 -0.58 -2.96
C LEU A 84 -4.31 0.12 -4.06
N ALA A 85 -3.34 -0.55 -4.67
CA ALA A 85 -2.56 0.03 -5.75
C ALA A 85 -3.44 0.38 -6.95
N SER A 86 -4.41 -0.47 -7.28
CA SER A 86 -5.36 -0.20 -8.35
C SER A 86 -6.19 1.05 -8.06
N ALA A 87 -6.72 1.16 -6.86
CA ALA A 87 -7.51 2.33 -6.45
C ALA A 87 -6.67 3.60 -6.48
N VAL A 88 -5.43 3.54 -6.00
CA VAL A 88 -4.52 4.69 -6.01
C VAL A 88 -4.19 5.10 -7.45
N ALA A 89 -3.94 4.13 -8.34
CA ALA A 89 -3.65 4.42 -9.74
C ALA A 89 -4.82 5.15 -10.41
N VAL A 90 -6.05 4.70 -10.16
CA VAL A 90 -7.27 5.35 -10.68
C VAL A 90 -7.38 6.78 -10.15
N GLU A 91 -7.19 6.97 -8.86
CA GLU A 91 -7.32 8.31 -8.26
C GLU A 91 -6.20 9.25 -8.71
N LEU A 92 -4.97 8.75 -8.88
CA LEU A 92 -3.88 9.54 -9.44
C LEU A 92 -4.22 10.02 -10.85
N ALA A 93 -4.77 9.13 -11.68
CA ALA A 93 -5.19 9.50 -13.03
C ALA A 93 -6.25 10.59 -13.01
N ARG A 94 -7.23 10.48 -12.11
CA ARG A 94 -8.27 11.51 -11.94
C ARG A 94 -7.68 12.87 -11.53
N LEU A 95 -6.61 12.84 -10.74
CA LEU A 95 -5.93 14.05 -10.27
C LEU A 95 -4.88 14.57 -11.26
N GLY A 96 -4.82 13.99 -12.45
CA GLY A 96 -3.97 14.47 -13.54
C GLY A 96 -2.63 13.76 -13.67
N ARG A 97 -2.37 12.71 -12.90
CA ARG A 97 -1.12 11.97 -12.97
C ARG A 97 -1.36 10.49 -13.25
N ASN A 98 -1.33 10.13 -14.51
CA ASN A 98 -1.46 8.74 -14.91
C ASN A 98 -0.13 8.01 -14.76
N VAL A 99 -0.14 6.89 -14.01
CA VAL A 99 1.05 6.06 -13.84
C VAL A 99 0.67 4.59 -14.04
N PRO A 100 1.59 3.78 -14.57
CA PRO A 100 1.37 2.34 -14.64
C PRO A 100 1.42 1.70 -13.26
N PHE A 101 0.82 0.52 -13.14
CA PHE A 101 0.91 -0.25 -11.92
C PHE A 101 1.05 -1.74 -12.22
N ALA A 102 1.64 -2.44 -11.27
CA ALA A 102 1.84 -3.87 -11.31
C ALA A 102 1.58 -4.47 -9.93
N TYR A 103 1.48 -5.75 -9.89
CA TYR A 103 1.29 -6.51 -8.66
C TYR A 103 1.91 -7.89 -8.84
N ASN A 104 1.90 -8.70 -7.78
CA ASN A 104 2.41 -10.07 -7.88
C ASN A 104 1.29 -11.06 -7.63
N ARG A 105 1.52 -12.26 -8.07
CA ARG A 105 0.78 -13.43 -7.63
C ARG A 105 1.70 -14.26 -6.74
N LYS A 106 1.16 -15.02 -5.82
CA LYS A 106 1.99 -15.81 -4.91
C LYS A 106 2.45 -17.11 -5.54
N GLU A 107 1.78 -17.54 -6.60
CA GLU A 107 2.14 -18.75 -7.32
C GLU A 107 2.47 -18.40 -8.77
N ALA A 108 3.54 -18.98 -9.28
CA ALA A 108 3.91 -18.82 -10.68
C ALA A 108 2.86 -19.46 -11.57
N LYS A 109 2.63 -18.86 -12.75
CA LYS A 109 1.70 -19.40 -13.72
C LYS A 109 2.30 -20.65 -14.37
N ASP A 110 1.51 -21.73 -14.44
CA ASP A 110 1.97 -23.00 -14.99
C ASP A 110 2.13 -22.99 -16.50
N HIS A 111 1.37 -22.13 -17.20
CA HIS A 111 1.34 -22.10 -18.67
C HIS A 111 1.57 -20.71 -19.21
N GLY A 112 2.25 -20.61 -20.35
CA GLY A 112 2.51 -19.37 -21.02
C GLY A 112 3.67 -18.61 -20.39
N GLU A 113 3.58 -17.28 -20.40
CA GLU A 113 4.59 -16.45 -19.76
C GLU A 113 4.52 -16.63 -18.25
N GLY A 114 5.41 -17.47 -17.74
CA GLY A 114 5.50 -17.74 -16.32
C GLY A 114 5.99 -16.53 -15.56
N GLY A 115 5.95 -16.62 -14.25
CA GLY A 115 6.43 -15.60 -13.37
C GLY A 115 5.38 -15.14 -12.41
N VAL A 116 5.80 -14.31 -11.45
CA VAL A 116 4.94 -13.86 -10.37
C VAL A 116 4.48 -12.41 -10.54
N LEU A 117 5.09 -11.66 -11.47
CA LEU A 117 4.72 -10.25 -11.70
C LEU A 117 3.64 -10.14 -12.76
N VAL A 118 2.65 -9.30 -12.52
CA VAL A 118 1.49 -9.09 -13.38
C VAL A 118 1.24 -7.60 -13.52
N GLY A 119 0.72 -7.21 -14.67
CA GLY A 119 0.39 -5.81 -14.94
C GLY A 119 1.40 -5.16 -15.86
N ALA A 120 1.70 -3.89 -15.64
CA ALA A 120 2.66 -3.17 -16.45
C ALA A 120 4.08 -3.74 -16.29
N PRO A 121 4.93 -3.64 -17.31
CA PRO A 121 6.33 -4.04 -17.16
C PRO A 121 6.97 -3.30 -15.98
N VAL A 122 7.62 -4.06 -15.11
CA VAL A 122 8.22 -3.50 -13.90
C VAL A 122 9.59 -2.92 -14.26
N ALA A 123 9.73 -1.60 -14.10
CA ALA A 123 10.94 -0.88 -14.45
C ALA A 123 10.98 0.47 -13.74
N GLY A 124 12.18 1.01 -13.59
CA GLY A 124 12.38 2.34 -13.02
C GLY A 124 12.18 2.41 -11.53
N ARG A 125 11.68 3.54 -11.07
CA ARG A 125 11.43 3.81 -9.65
C ARG A 125 10.02 3.34 -9.30
N VAL A 126 9.93 2.38 -8.41
CA VAL A 126 8.66 1.73 -8.08
C VAL A 126 8.28 2.03 -6.64
N LEU A 127 7.07 2.55 -6.46
CA LEU A 127 6.52 2.84 -5.15
C LEU A 127 5.61 1.70 -4.73
N ILE A 128 5.86 1.14 -3.56
CA ILE A 128 5.07 0.05 -2.99
C ILE A 128 3.89 0.63 -2.23
N ILE A 129 2.68 0.14 -2.50
CA ILE A 129 1.46 0.53 -1.80
C ILE A 129 0.98 -0.65 -0.97
N ASP A 130 0.86 -0.45 0.33
CA ASP A 130 0.37 -1.51 1.21
C ASP A 130 -0.59 -0.92 2.26
N ASP A 131 -1.26 -1.78 3.00
CA ASP A 131 -2.24 -1.35 4.01
C ASP A 131 -1.58 -0.92 5.32
N VAL A 132 -0.97 -1.84 6.02
CA VAL A 132 -0.31 -1.59 7.31
C VAL A 132 0.95 -2.42 7.39
N ILE A 133 2.05 -1.83 7.86
CA ILE A 133 3.28 -2.56 8.11
C ILE A 133 3.32 -2.96 9.58
N SER A 134 3.28 -4.26 9.86
CA SER A 134 3.49 -4.78 11.22
C SER A 134 4.84 -5.45 11.38
N ALA A 135 5.25 -6.30 10.43
CA ALA A 135 6.50 -7.02 10.49
C ALA A 135 7.42 -6.79 9.28
N GLY A 136 6.95 -6.06 8.29
CA GLY A 136 7.74 -5.74 7.10
C GLY A 136 7.97 -6.88 6.13
N THR A 137 7.37 -8.07 6.37
CA THR A 137 7.60 -9.25 5.54
C THR A 137 7.15 -9.04 4.11
N SER A 138 5.95 -8.50 3.92
CA SER A 138 5.37 -8.23 2.62
C SER A 138 6.20 -7.22 1.83
N VAL A 139 6.68 -6.18 2.50
CA VAL A 139 7.51 -5.14 1.90
C VAL A 139 8.86 -5.72 1.47
N ARG A 140 9.48 -6.52 2.33
CA ARG A 140 10.79 -7.13 2.01
C ARG A 140 10.69 -8.06 0.81
N GLU A 141 9.62 -8.84 0.72
CA GLU A 141 9.39 -9.70 -0.42
C GLU A 141 9.19 -8.89 -1.69
N SER A 142 8.40 -7.81 -1.61
CA SER A 142 8.20 -6.90 -2.73
C SER A 142 9.51 -6.30 -3.22
N ILE A 143 10.34 -5.83 -2.30
CA ILE A 143 11.66 -5.28 -2.65
C ILE A 143 12.48 -6.30 -3.41
N ARG A 144 12.49 -7.55 -2.96
CA ARG A 144 13.22 -8.62 -3.62
C ARG A 144 12.71 -8.87 -5.05
N LEU A 145 11.40 -8.93 -5.22
CA LEU A 145 10.78 -9.15 -6.52
C LEU A 145 11.10 -8.01 -7.49
N LEU A 146 11.01 -6.78 -7.02
CA LEU A 146 11.28 -5.60 -7.85
C LEU A 146 12.75 -5.53 -8.25
N GLN A 147 13.65 -5.78 -7.32
CA GLN A 147 15.08 -5.78 -7.61
C GLN A 147 15.46 -6.90 -8.58
N ALA A 148 14.87 -8.09 -8.42
CA ALA A 148 15.09 -9.19 -9.35
C ALA A 148 14.63 -8.86 -10.77
N ALA A 149 13.64 -8.00 -10.91
CA ALA A 149 13.15 -7.53 -12.22
C ALA A 149 13.95 -6.34 -12.76
N GLY A 150 14.98 -5.89 -12.05
CA GLY A 150 15.80 -4.76 -12.48
C GLY A 150 15.24 -3.39 -12.15
N ALA A 151 14.19 -3.31 -11.36
CA ALA A 151 13.59 -2.05 -10.93
C ALA A 151 14.18 -1.58 -9.60
N ARG A 152 13.88 -0.33 -9.23
CA ARG A 152 14.35 0.25 -7.96
C ARG A 152 13.16 0.57 -7.08
N PRO A 153 12.99 -0.13 -5.95
CA PRO A 153 12.00 0.30 -4.95
C PRO A 153 12.40 1.67 -4.41
N CYS A 154 11.53 2.66 -4.53
CA CYS A 154 11.85 4.03 -4.13
C CYS A 154 11.12 4.48 -2.87
N GLY A 155 10.19 3.69 -2.38
CA GLY A 155 9.47 4.01 -1.16
C GLY A 155 8.31 3.06 -0.91
N VAL A 156 7.71 3.22 0.26
CA VAL A 156 6.51 2.49 0.67
C VAL A 156 5.51 3.50 1.19
N LEU A 157 4.27 3.39 0.74
CA LEU A 157 3.19 4.21 1.25
C LEU A 157 2.18 3.33 1.97
N ILE A 158 1.89 3.68 3.21
CA ILE A 158 0.92 2.97 4.04
C ILE A 158 -0.10 3.96 4.61
N ALA A 159 -1.31 3.48 4.84
CA ALA A 159 -2.38 4.33 5.38
C ALA A 159 -2.19 4.61 6.86
N LEU A 160 -1.75 3.63 7.60
CA LEU A 160 -1.60 3.73 9.04
C LEU A 160 -0.36 2.98 9.49
N ASP A 161 0.54 3.70 10.15
CA ASP A 161 1.72 3.13 10.77
C ASP A 161 1.37 2.79 12.22
N ARG A 162 1.48 1.52 12.59
CA ARG A 162 1.19 1.06 13.95
C ARG A 162 2.24 1.52 14.94
N GLN A 163 3.38 2.01 14.47
CA GLN A 163 4.50 2.45 15.32
C GLN A 163 4.93 1.39 16.34
N GLU A 164 4.88 0.14 15.94
CA GLU A 164 5.32 -0.96 16.78
C GLU A 164 6.83 -0.90 16.93
N LYS A 165 7.30 -0.75 18.15
CA LYS A 165 8.73 -0.74 18.42
C LYS A 165 9.25 -2.16 18.45
N ALA A 166 10.40 -2.37 17.83
CA ALA A 166 11.12 -3.63 17.98
C ALA A 166 11.59 -3.74 19.42
N THR A 167 11.26 -4.84 20.04
CA THR A 167 11.74 -5.15 21.40
C THR A 167 12.89 -6.13 21.33
#